data_bd88e04b3c777992d8b163d890348548
#
_entry.id   bd88e04b3c777992d8b163d890348548
#
_cell.length_a   1.000
_cell.length_b   1.000
_cell.length_c   1.000
_cell.angle_alpha   90.00
_cell.angle_beta   90.00
_cell.angle_gamma   90.00
#
_symmetry.space_group_name_H-M   'P 1'
#
loop_
_entity.id
_entity.type
_entity.pdbx_description
1 polymer ?
#
loop_
_entity_poly.entity_id
_entity_poly.type
_entity_poly.pdbx_seq_one_letter_code
_entity_poly.pdbx_strand_id
1 'polypeptide(L)'
;NFVSDENKILYEVEKTNGAISKFAFEKAGPREKIYYDPSKIRAGIVTCGGLCPGINNVIRTLVMQLYHNYGVRHIQGFRYGFQGFIPSFKHETMNLNPESVQNVHNIGGSILSSSRGPQDIGEIVDCLERQDIRQLFCIGGDGTLRGAHEIALEVEKRNLKIGILGIPKTI
;
A
#
# COMPACT_ATOMS: atom_id res chain seq x y z
N ASN A 1 -1.40 -23.68 -1.22
CA ASN A 1 -0.03 -23.90 -1.71
C ASN A 1 0.70 -22.58 -1.73
N PHE A 2 1.91 -22.53 -1.18
CA PHE A 2 2.78 -21.37 -1.21
C PHE A 2 3.46 -21.22 -2.57
N VAL A 3 3.80 -19.99 -2.94
CA VAL A 3 4.59 -19.66 -4.13
C VAL A 3 6.06 -19.59 -3.73
N SER A 4 6.93 -20.27 -4.51
CA SER A 4 8.38 -20.20 -4.28
C SER A 4 8.93 -18.83 -4.67
N ASP A 5 9.94 -18.35 -3.94
CA ASP A 5 10.66 -17.11 -4.23
C ASP A 5 11.44 -17.16 -5.56
N GLU A 6 11.71 -18.37 -6.06
CA GLU A 6 12.36 -18.61 -7.35
C GLU A 6 11.41 -18.45 -8.54
N ASN A 7 10.10 -18.50 -8.30
CA ASN A 7 9.12 -18.38 -9.37
C ASN A 7 9.05 -16.95 -9.91
N LYS A 8 9.29 -16.79 -11.20
CA LYS A 8 9.29 -15.51 -11.91
C LYS A 8 8.22 -15.47 -13.00
N ILE A 9 7.71 -14.29 -13.26
CA ILE A 9 6.83 -13.96 -14.38
C ILE A 9 7.64 -13.13 -15.37
N LEU A 10 7.75 -13.60 -16.59
CA LEU A 10 8.47 -12.84 -17.64
C LEU A 10 7.74 -11.55 -17.97
N TYR A 11 8.50 -10.47 -18.15
CA TYR A 11 7.96 -9.18 -18.58
C TYR A 11 7.39 -9.25 -20.00
N GLU A 12 8.09 -9.94 -20.91
CA GLU A 12 7.65 -10.16 -22.29
C GLU A 12 7.18 -11.60 -22.44
N VAL A 13 5.93 -11.77 -22.84
CA VAL A 13 5.32 -13.09 -23.09
C VAL A 13 5.68 -13.60 -24.49
N GLU A 14 5.95 -12.69 -25.42
CA GLU A 14 6.29 -13.01 -26.80
C GLU A 14 7.80 -12.96 -27.06
N LYS A 15 8.29 -13.91 -27.84
CA LYS A 15 9.69 -13.90 -28.31
C LYS A 15 9.80 -13.02 -29.54
N THR A 16 10.56 -11.95 -29.46
CA THR A 16 10.94 -11.16 -30.62
C THR A 16 12.36 -11.56 -31.03
N ASN A 17 12.52 -12.02 -32.26
CA ASN A 17 13.81 -12.50 -32.82
C ASN A 17 14.52 -13.62 -32.03
N GLY A 18 13.75 -14.49 -31.39
CA GLY A 18 14.31 -15.65 -30.67
C GLY A 18 14.94 -15.38 -29.32
N ALA A 19 15.03 -14.11 -28.91
CA ALA A 19 15.50 -13.74 -27.57
C ALA A 19 14.36 -13.76 -26.56
N ILE A 20 14.64 -14.30 -25.37
CA ILE A 20 13.75 -14.20 -24.21
C ILE A 20 14.19 -12.97 -23.41
N SER A 21 13.23 -12.13 -23.02
CA SER A 21 13.51 -11.00 -22.12
C SER A 21 14.21 -11.49 -20.85
N LYS A 22 15.27 -10.78 -20.46
CA LYS A 22 15.96 -11.02 -19.18
C LYS A 22 15.22 -10.40 -18.00
N PHE A 23 14.21 -9.57 -18.26
CA PHE A 23 13.42 -8.92 -17.23
C PHE A 23 12.28 -9.83 -16.78
N ALA A 24 12.19 -10.04 -15.48
CA ALA A 24 11.14 -10.85 -14.89
C ALA A 24 10.73 -10.26 -13.54
N PHE A 25 9.43 -10.34 -13.25
CA PHE A 25 8.89 -9.99 -11.94
C PHE A 25 8.84 -11.22 -11.04
N GLU A 26 8.84 -11.01 -9.74
CA GLU A 26 8.51 -12.07 -8.80
C GLU A 26 7.03 -12.47 -8.96
N LYS A 27 6.78 -13.77 -8.94
CA LYS A 27 5.40 -14.26 -8.97
C LYS A 27 4.68 -13.88 -7.69
N ALA A 28 3.54 -13.19 -7.80
CA ALA A 28 2.70 -12.86 -6.66
C ALA A 28 2.06 -14.13 -6.06
N GLY A 29 1.80 -14.08 -4.77
CA GLY A 29 1.12 -15.15 -4.04
C GLY A 29 1.64 -15.33 -2.62
N PRO A 30 0.97 -16.18 -1.82
CA PRO A 30 1.36 -16.40 -0.43
C PRO A 30 2.73 -17.06 -0.32
N ARG A 31 3.55 -16.55 0.58
CA ARG A 31 4.86 -17.11 0.91
C ARG A 31 4.78 -17.96 2.18
N GLU A 32 5.58 -18.98 2.28
CA GLU A 32 5.68 -19.83 3.47
C GLU A 32 6.26 -19.05 4.65
N LYS A 33 7.23 -18.19 4.36
CA LYS A 33 7.84 -17.28 5.35
C LYS A 33 7.51 -15.85 5.02
N ILE A 34 7.15 -15.08 6.01
CA ILE A 34 6.89 -13.64 5.92
C ILE A 34 7.94 -12.87 6.71
N TYR A 35 8.30 -11.68 6.22
CA TYR A 35 9.41 -10.90 6.77
C TYR A 35 9.10 -10.30 8.13
N TYR A 36 7.88 -9.82 8.34
CA TYR A 36 7.45 -9.19 9.58
C TYR A 36 6.64 -10.16 10.45
N ASP A 37 6.78 -10.03 11.77
CA ASP A 37 5.83 -10.63 12.72
C ASP A 37 4.51 -9.81 12.71
N PRO A 38 3.41 -10.33 12.16
CA PRO A 38 2.19 -9.55 11.98
C PRO A 38 1.58 -9.06 13.29
N SER A 39 1.83 -9.74 14.39
CA SER A 39 1.31 -9.36 15.70
C SER A 39 1.95 -8.09 16.27
N LYS A 40 3.12 -7.70 15.74
CA LYS A 40 3.94 -6.60 16.24
C LYS A 40 4.01 -5.39 15.32
N ILE A 41 3.39 -5.47 14.13
CA ILE A 41 3.46 -4.37 13.17
C ILE A 41 2.22 -3.50 13.17
N ARG A 42 2.41 -2.28 12.69
CA ARG A 42 1.33 -1.39 12.28
C ARG A 42 1.31 -1.26 10.77
N ALA A 43 0.12 -1.38 10.19
CA ALA A 43 -0.09 -1.19 8.76
C ALA A 43 -0.77 0.16 8.50
N GLY A 44 -0.33 0.86 7.45
CA GLY A 44 -0.95 2.08 6.94
C GLY A 44 -1.66 1.82 5.62
N ILE A 45 -2.80 2.45 5.41
CA ILE A 45 -3.53 2.44 4.13
C ILE A 45 -3.82 3.88 3.73
N VAL A 46 -3.53 4.22 2.48
CA VAL A 46 -3.81 5.54 1.92
C VAL A 46 -4.41 5.42 0.52
N THR A 47 -5.35 6.30 0.19
CA THR A 47 -5.95 6.42 -1.14
C THR A 47 -5.62 7.78 -1.74
N CYS A 48 -5.06 7.82 -2.94
CA CYS A 48 -4.62 9.04 -3.60
C CYS A 48 -5.19 9.17 -5.02
N GLY A 49 -5.31 10.42 -5.48
CA GLY A 49 -5.71 10.76 -6.83
C GLY A 49 -7.22 10.67 -7.06
N GLY A 50 -7.62 10.42 -8.32
CA GLY A 50 -9.03 10.34 -8.71
C GLY A 50 -9.76 9.15 -8.09
N LEU A 51 -11.05 9.29 -7.89
CA LEU A 51 -11.90 8.23 -7.35
C LEU A 51 -12.38 7.30 -8.48
N CYS A 52 -12.53 6.03 -8.18
CA CYS A 52 -13.20 5.06 -9.04
C CYS A 52 -14.08 4.13 -8.20
N PRO A 53 -15.06 3.47 -8.81
CA PRO A 53 -15.84 2.44 -8.13
C PRO A 53 -14.92 1.34 -7.56
N GLY A 54 -15.23 0.84 -6.37
CA GLY A 54 -14.53 -0.28 -5.76
C GLY A 54 -13.34 0.07 -4.85
N ILE A 55 -12.95 1.34 -4.71
CA ILE A 55 -11.84 1.73 -3.80
C ILE A 55 -12.12 1.26 -2.37
N ASN A 56 -13.34 1.46 -1.88
CA ASN A 56 -13.72 1.02 -0.54
C ASN A 56 -13.71 -0.51 -0.40
N ASN A 57 -13.98 -1.25 -1.47
CA ASN A 57 -13.86 -2.71 -1.47
C ASN A 57 -12.39 -3.13 -1.28
N VAL A 58 -11.45 -2.43 -1.92
CA VAL A 58 -10.01 -2.68 -1.74
C VAL A 58 -9.59 -2.39 -0.31
N ILE A 59 -10.00 -1.25 0.25
CA ILE A 59 -9.72 -0.91 1.66
C ILE A 59 -10.28 -1.99 2.58
N ARG A 60 -11.55 -2.36 2.40
CA ARG A 60 -12.21 -3.40 3.20
C ARG A 60 -11.46 -4.73 3.12
N THR A 61 -11.12 -5.16 1.91
CA THR A 61 -10.43 -6.42 1.69
C THR A 61 -9.05 -6.44 2.36
N LEU A 62 -8.28 -5.35 2.23
CA LEU A 62 -7.00 -5.22 2.92
C LEU A 62 -7.15 -5.34 4.45
N VAL A 63 -8.09 -4.59 5.02
CA VAL A 63 -8.33 -4.63 6.47
C VAL A 63 -8.74 -6.02 6.93
N MET A 64 -9.67 -6.66 6.21
CA MET A 64 -10.14 -8.01 6.57
C MET A 64 -9.02 -9.05 6.46
N GLN A 65 -8.20 -8.99 5.41
CA GLN A 65 -7.06 -9.90 5.23
C GLN A 65 -5.99 -9.69 6.30
N LEU A 66 -5.57 -8.45 6.51
CA LEU A 66 -4.58 -8.11 7.53
C LEU A 66 -5.04 -8.56 8.92
N TYR A 67 -6.30 -8.29 9.25
CA TYR A 67 -6.84 -8.56 10.58
C TYR A 67 -7.09 -10.05 10.83
N HIS A 68 -7.79 -10.75 9.93
CA HIS A 68 -8.22 -12.12 10.17
C HIS A 68 -7.19 -13.16 9.76
N ASN A 69 -6.51 -12.96 8.62
CA ASN A 69 -5.60 -13.97 8.08
C ASN A 69 -4.16 -13.79 8.57
N TYR A 70 -3.72 -12.55 8.78
CA TYR A 70 -2.37 -12.27 9.25
C TYR A 70 -2.29 -11.88 10.73
N GLY A 71 -3.40 -11.50 11.37
CA GLY A 71 -3.40 -11.12 12.78
C GLY A 71 -2.87 -9.71 13.07
N VAL A 72 -2.73 -8.86 12.05
CA VAL A 72 -2.36 -7.44 12.22
C VAL A 72 -3.52 -6.70 12.88
N ARG A 73 -3.31 -6.18 14.09
CA ARG A 73 -4.36 -5.54 14.90
C ARG A 73 -4.36 -4.03 14.82
N HIS A 74 -3.25 -3.43 14.41
CA HIS A 74 -3.09 -1.99 14.30
C HIS A 74 -3.05 -1.60 12.81
N ILE A 75 -4.19 -1.18 12.28
CA ILE A 75 -4.32 -0.75 10.89
C ILE A 75 -4.81 0.70 10.88
N GLN A 76 -4.06 1.58 10.25
CA GLN A 76 -4.30 3.01 10.24
C GLN A 76 -4.59 3.50 8.84
N GLY A 77 -5.72 4.18 8.66
CA GLY A 77 -6.06 4.85 7.42
C GLY A 77 -5.57 6.30 7.44
N PHE A 78 -4.75 6.68 6.47
CA PHE A 78 -4.32 8.05 6.27
C PHE A 78 -5.33 8.75 5.37
N ARG A 79 -5.93 9.83 5.89
CA ARG A 79 -6.98 10.56 5.16
C ARG A 79 -6.38 11.63 4.26
N TYR A 80 -7.08 11.94 3.19
CA TYR A 80 -6.70 12.98 2.22
C TYR A 80 -5.35 12.69 1.51
N GLY A 81 -5.16 11.43 1.10
CA GLY A 81 -3.99 11.04 0.33
C GLY A 81 -2.68 11.30 1.05
N PHE A 82 -1.64 11.66 0.30
CA PHE A 82 -0.33 11.95 0.89
C PHE A 82 -0.31 13.18 1.81
N GLN A 83 -1.30 14.08 1.71
CA GLN A 83 -1.44 15.19 2.68
C GLN A 83 -1.67 14.68 4.11
N GLY A 84 -2.26 13.49 4.26
CA GLY A 84 -2.51 12.89 5.57
C GLY A 84 -1.27 12.57 6.39
N PHE A 85 -0.09 12.55 5.76
CA PHE A 85 1.19 12.35 6.45
C PHE A 85 1.84 13.65 6.91
N ILE A 86 1.42 14.78 6.34
CA ILE A 86 2.07 16.08 6.53
C ILE A 86 1.45 16.81 7.74
N PRO A 87 2.23 17.12 8.79
CA PRO A 87 1.70 17.68 10.03
C PRO A 87 1.00 19.03 9.86
N SER A 88 1.41 19.85 8.89
CA SER A 88 0.84 21.16 8.67
C SER A 88 -0.63 21.14 8.24
N PHE A 89 -1.08 20.07 7.60
CA PHE A 89 -2.50 19.90 7.23
C PHE A 89 -3.38 19.46 8.39
N LYS A 90 -2.83 18.95 9.49
CA LYS A 90 -3.55 18.50 10.69
C LYS A 90 -4.67 17.50 10.41
N HIS A 91 -4.50 16.66 9.39
CA HIS A 91 -5.46 15.60 9.10
C HIS A 91 -5.36 14.47 10.13
N GLU A 92 -6.50 14.11 10.69
CA GLU A 92 -6.58 12.96 11.60
C GLU A 92 -6.55 11.64 10.82
N THR A 93 -5.85 10.68 11.35
CA THR A 93 -5.87 9.31 10.85
C THR A 93 -7.11 8.57 11.34
N MET A 94 -7.51 7.53 10.65
CA MET A 94 -8.66 6.68 10.98
C MET A 94 -8.17 5.31 11.42
N ASN A 95 -8.57 4.86 12.61
CA ASN A 95 -8.32 3.47 13.01
C ASN A 95 -9.22 2.53 12.20
N LEU A 96 -8.59 1.57 11.52
CA LEU A 96 -9.28 0.62 10.65
C LEU A 96 -9.31 -0.77 11.32
N ASN A 97 -10.50 -1.34 11.36
CA ASN A 97 -10.75 -2.68 11.88
C ASN A 97 -11.95 -3.30 11.14
N PRO A 98 -12.28 -4.58 11.31
CA PRO A 98 -13.40 -5.21 10.63
C PRO A 98 -14.74 -4.48 10.81
N GLU A 99 -15.00 -3.92 11.98
CA GLU A 99 -16.22 -3.18 12.27
C GLU A 99 -16.30 -1.87 11.50
N SER A 100 -15.20 -1.07 11.51
CA SER A 100 -15.14 0.22 10.81
C SER A 100 -15.29 0.10 9.29
N VAL A 101 -14.96 -1.07 8.70
CA VAL A 101 -15.08 -1.31 7.27
C VAL A 101 -16.23 -2.22 6.87
N GLN A 102 -17.09 -2.61 7.81
CA GLN A 102 -18.14 -3.61 7.57
C GLN A 102 -19.02 -3.27 6.38
N ASN A 103 -19.48 -2.03 6.26
CA ASN A 103 -20.46 -1.58 5.28
C ASN A 103 -19.90 -0.60 4.23
N VAL A 104 -18.58 -0.34 4.21
CA VAL A 104 -17.99 0.68 3.34
C VAL A 104 -18.10 0.35 1.85
N HIS A 105 -18.29 -0.91 1.49
CA HIS A 105 -18.50 -1.35 0.12
C HIS A 105 -19.80 -0.83 -0.49
N ASN A 106 -20.76 -0.38 0.32
CA ASN A 106 -22.00 0.25 -0.11
C ASN A 106 -21.89 1.77 -0.27
N ILE A 107 -20.71 2.34 0.02
CA ILE A 107 -20.46 3.79 -0.02
C ILE A 107 -19.56 4.10 -1.22
N GLY A 108 -19.96 5.06 -2.04
CA GLY A 108 -19.13 5.55 -3.14
C GLY A 108 -17.93 6.36 -2.67
N GLY A 109 -16.94 6.49 -3.54
CA GLY A 109 -15.72 7.24 -3.25
C GLY A 109 -14.72 6.48 -2.39
N SER A 110 -14.07 7.17 -1.46
CA SER A 110 -13.15 6.59 -0.48
C SER A 110 -13.46 7.08 0.92
N ILE A 111 -13.58 6.17 1.88
CA ILE A 111 -13.74 6.51 3.31
C ILE A 111 -12.53 7.25 3.87
N LEU A 112 -11.36 7.10 3.22
CA LEU A 112 -10.14 7.81 3.57
C LEU A 112 -10.00 9.15 2.85
N SER A 113 -10.99 9.54 2.04
CA SER A 113 -10.87 10.71 1.17
C SER A 113 -9.66 10.58 0.23
N SER A 114 -9.34 11.62 -0.50
CA SER A 114 -8.23 11.62 -1.44
C SER A 114 -7.72 13.05 -1.65
N SER A 115 -6.47 13.19 -2.06
CA SER A 115 -5.91 14.45 -2.52
C SER A 115 -5.05 14.23 -3.76
N ARG A 116 -4.67 15.33 -4.40
CA ARG A 116 -3.76 15.37 -5.55
C ARG A 116 -2.57 16.26 -5.23
N GLY A 117 -1.52 16.07 -6.00
CA GLY A 117 -0.29 16.85 -5.90
C GLY A 117 0.79 16.18 -5.06
N PRO A 118 2.06 16.51 -5.35
CA PRO A 118 3.19 15.99 -4.61
C PRO A 118 3.20 16.54 -3.18
N GLN A 119 3.77 15.76 -2.28
CA GLN A 119 4.06 16.15 -0.91
C GLN A 119 5.54 15.89 -0.61
N ASP A 120 6.06 16.48 0.45
CA ASP A 120 7.44 16.24 0.87
C ASP A 120 7.63 14.79 1.30
N ILE A 121 8.50 14.07 0.59
CA ILE A 121 8.76 12.65 0.84
C ILE A 121 9.43 12.44 2.19
N GLY A 122 10.32 13.35 2.58
CA GLY A 122 10.98 13.31 3.89
C GLY A 122 9.97 13.38 5.03
N GLU A 123 9.02 14.33 4.98
CA GLU A 123 7.96 14.45 5.99
C GLU A 123 7.03 13.22 6.03
N ILE A 124 6.77 12.60 4.86
CA ILE A 124 5.99 11.36 4.81
C ILE A 124 6.73 10.25 5.55
N VAL A 125 8.01 10.05 5.28
CA VAL A 125 8.81 9.01 5.93
C VAL A 125 8.97 9.28 7.42
N ASP A 126 9.18 10.52 7.83
CA ASP A 126 9.20 10.93 9.25
C ASP A 126 7.88 10.59 9.96
N CYS A 127 6.76 10.76 9.27
CA CYS A 127 5.45 10.40 9.80
C CYS A 127 5.32 8.88 9.97
N LEU A 128 5.78 8.08 8.99
CA LEU A 128 5.76 6.62 9.07
C LEU A 128 6.60 6.11 10.24
N GLU A 129 7.80 6.66 10.44
CA GLU A 129 8.66 6.32 11.58
C GLU A 129 8.01 6.68 12.91
N ARG A 130 7.54 7.92 13.05
CA ARG A 130 6.93 8.42 14.28
C ARG A 130 5.71 7.60 14.70
N GLN A 131 4.93 7.09 13.73
CA GLN A 131 3.74 6.28 13.98
C GLN A 131 4.02 4.78 13.99
N ASP A 132 5.29 4.38 13.86
CA ASP A 132 5.74 2.98 13.81
C ASP A 132 5.04 2.15 12.72
N ILE A 133 4.76 2.75 11.58
CA ILE A 133 4.20 2.05 10.42
C ILE A 133 5.29 1.18 9.79
N ARG A 134 5.02 -0.11 9.63
CA ARG A 134 5.94 -1.08 9.03
C ARG A 134 5.52 -1.56 7.65
N GLN A 135 4.26 -1.37 7.31
CA GLN A 135 3.74 -1.64 5.97
C GLN A 135 2.81 -0.51 5.56
N LEU A 136 3.04 0.07 4.38
CA LEU A 136 2.19 1.11 3.81
C LEU A 136 1.60 0.63 2.49
N PHE A 137 0.28 0.62 2.40
CA PHE A 137 -0.48 0.32 1.18
C PHE A 137 -0.96 1.61 0.54
N CYS A 138 -0.41 1.92 -0.65
CA CYS A 138 -0.74 3.10 -1.44
C CYS A 138 -1.68 2.72 -2.58
N ILE A 139 -2.95 3.10 -2.49
CA ILE A 139 -3.98 2.81 -3.49
C ILE A 139 -4.14 4.02 -4.40
N GLY A 140 -3.85 3.90 -5.69
CA GLY A 140 -4.03 5.01 -6.63
C GLY A 140 -3.51 4.76 -8.03
N GLY A 141 -3.56 5.79 -8.86
CA GLY A 141 -3.06 5.77 -10.25
C GLY A 141 -1.56 6.00 -10.34
N ASP A 142 -1.08 6.27 -11.57
CA ASP A 142 0.36 6.40 -11.88
C ASP A 142 1.10 7.39 -10.97
N GLY A 143 0.51 8.55 -10.69
CA GLY A 143 1.11 9.54 -9.79
C GLY A 143 1.28 9.01 -8.37
N THR A 144 0.33 8.20 -7.89
CA THR A 144 0.42 7.57 -6.58
C THR A 144 1.48 6.50 -6.53
N LEU A 145 1.57 5.67 -7.58
CA LEU A 145 2.59 4.61 -7.67
C LEU A 145 3.99 5.21 -7.79
N ARG A 146 4.14 6.33 -8.51
CA ARG A 146 5.39 7.09 -8.55
C ARG A 146 5.77 7.63 -7.18
N GLY A 147 4.83 8.26 -6.46
CA GLY A 147 5.05 8.72 -5.09
C GLY A 147 5.39 7.58 -4.13
N ALA A 148 4.71 6.43 -4.25
CA ALA A 148 5.03 5.24 -3.46
C ALA A 148 6.45 4.74 -3.73
N HIS A 149 6.92 4.80 -4.99
CA HIS A 149 8.29 4.47 -5.35
C HIS A 149 9.30 5.44 -4.72
N GLU A 150 9.04 6.75 -4.78
CA GLU A 150 9.88 7.77 -4.15
C GLU A 150 9.97 7.59 -2.62
N ILE A 151 8.84 7.25 -1.97
CA ILE A 151 8.81 6.90 -0.54
C ILE A 151 9.68 5.67 -0.29
N ALA A 152 9.59 4.63 -1.11
CA ALA A 152 10.39 3.41 -0.97
C ALA A 152 11.90 3.69 -1.08
N LEU A 153 12.31 4.54 -2.03
CA LEU A 153 13.71 4.97 -2.18
C LEU A 153 14.21 5.75 -0.96
N GLU A 154 13.41 6.64 -0.40
CA GLU A 154 13.79 7.38 0.81
C GLU A 154 13.86 6.46 2.04
N VAL A 155 12.95 5.50 2.17
CA VAL A 155 12.97 4.44 3.20
C VAL A 155 14.26 3.62 3.10
N GLU A 156 14.65 3.20 1.89
CA GLU A 156 15.89 2.47 1.64
C GLU A 156 17.12 3.31 1.99
N LYS A 157 17.17 4.55 1.53
CA LYS A 157 18.26 5.52 1.81
C LYS A 157 18.47 5.72 3.32
N ARG A 158 17.40 5.74 4.10
CA ARG A 158 17.45 5.84 5.57
C ARG A 158 17.66 4.49 6.26
N ASN A 159 17.79 3.40 5.50
CA ASN A 159 17.94 2.04 6.02
C ASN A 159 16.81 1.64 6.99
N LEU A 160 15.59 2.09 6.71
CA LEU A 160 14.42 1.77 7.50
C LEU A 160 13.79 0.45 7.05
N LYS A 161 13.16 -0.24 7.99
CA LYS A 161 12.45 -1.49 7.71
C LYS A 161 10.95 -1.21 7.56
N ILE A 162 10.58 -0.60 6.44
CA ILE A 162 9.18 -0.28 6.09
C ILE A 162 8.91 -0.82 4.69
N GLY A 163 7.90 -1.67 4.55
CA GLY A 163 7.45 -2.17 3.25
C GLY A 163 6.46 -1.19 2.62
N ILE A 164 6.72 -0.76 1.39
CA ILE A 164 5.83 0.11 0.62
C ILE A 164 5.20 -0.71 -0.51
N LEU A 165 3.87 -0.76 -0.54
CA LEU A 165 3.12 -1.56 -1.50
C LEU A 165 2.19 -0.66 -2.32
N GLY A 166 2.37 -0.64 -3.63
CA GLY A 166 1.48 0.05 -4.57
C GLY A 166 0.34 -0.85 -5.01
N ILE A 167 -0.89 -0.36 -4.92
CA ILE A 167 -2.08 -1.03 -5.46
C ILE A 167 -2.62 -0.15 -6.59
N PRO A 168 -2.45 -0.59 -7.85
CA PRO A 168 -2.83 0.20 -9.00
C PRO A 168 -4.35 0.37 -9.08
N LYS A 169 -4.78 1.57 -9.36
CA LYS A 169 -6.14 1.98 -9.61
C LYS A 169 -6.17 2.78 -10.91
N THR A 170 -7.09 2.44 -11.80
CA THR A 170 -7.36 3.22 -13.02
C THR A 170 -8.79 3.75 -13.01
N ILE A 171 -9.04 4.74 -13.82
CA ILE A 171 -10.37 5.30 -14.08
C ILE A 171 -10.80 4.83 -15.45
#